data_78469af08faa7274da6d101573463b17
#
_entry.id   78469af08faa7274da6d101573463b17
#
_cell.length_a   1.000
_cell.length_b   1.000
_cell.length_c   1.000
_cell.angle_alpha   90.00
_cell.angle_beta   90.00
_cell.angle_gamma   90.00
#
_symmetry.space_group_name_H-M   'P 1'
#
loop_
_entity.id
_entity.type
_entity.pdbx_description
1 polymer ?
#
loop_
_entity_poly.entity_id
_entity_poly.type
_entity_poly.pdbx_seq_one_letter_code
_entity_poly.pdbx_strand_id
1 'polypeptide(L)'
;MRIVLFCEQKYAINILTPIQEEALKSGGHDILWYVHSRNIPDFPLKDRVKWTDSIQKIYDYSPEAIFVPCNIVPYYLPGVKIQIFHGYAAEKKDHWVIRRYFDTYFTQGPFFTEGFSALAKKYKDFEVVETGWPRQDWIFQNLHTFDEEKSRLLQQHQREKLVLYAPTFSPSLTSLPHLKAGLDRLVQEKDILLLLKFHPLTRQEWTDEYREWAASQQHVIWIDDHNITKYQLMADVMISDTSSTVYEFLLLNKPVITFQTVAKDIYWIDIQQTDARSL
;
A
#
# COMPACT_ATOMS: atom_id res chain seq x y z
N MET A 1 11.13 14.14 21.75
CA MET A 1 11.11 14.73 20.39
C MET A 1 9.68 15.07 20.02
N ARG A 2 9.47 16.16 19.28
CA ARG A 2 8.20 16.48 18.63
C ARG A 2 8.18 15.87 17.22
N ILE A 3 7.21 15.01 16.98
CA ILE A 3 7.11 14.22 15.75
C ILE A 3 5.78 14.53 15.06
N VAL A 4 5.83 14.73 13.75
CA VAL A 4 4.62 14.80 12.92
C VAL A 4 4.49 13.54 12.07
N LEU A 5 3.31 12.91 12.11
CA LEU A 5 2.91 11.83 11.22
C LEU A 5 2.02 12.43 10.11
N PHE A 6 2.59 12.56 8.90
CA PHE A 6 1.97 13.32 7.81
C PHE A 6 1.08 12.41 6.95
N CYS A 7 -0.23 12.45 7.19
CA CYS A 7 -1.21 11.54 6.60
C CYS A 7 -2.10 12.27 5.57
N GLU A 8 -1.77 12.14 4.28
CA GLU A 8 -2.55 12.74 3.19
C GLU A 8 -3.59 11.80 2.58
N GLN A 9 -3.42 10.49 2.75
CA GLN A 9 -4.26 9.47 2.14
C GLN A 9 -4.68 8.43 3.16
N LYS A 10 -5.87 7.85 3.01
CA LYS A 10 -6.43 6.87 3.95
C LYS A 10 -5.52 5.66 4.18
N TYR A 11 -4.82 5.17 3.15
CA TYR A 11 -3.89 4.05 3.29
C TYR A 11 -2.66 4.36 4.18
N ALA A 12 -2.28 5.64 4.29
CA ALA A 12 -1.14 6.06 5.09
C ALA A 12 -1.36 5.85 6.61
N ILE A 13 -2.60 5.76 7.05
CA ILE A 13 -2.94 5.49 8.46
C ILE A 13 -2.27 4.19 8.91
N ASN A 14 -2.42 3.10 8.15
CA ASN A 14 -1.85 1.79 8.49
C ASN A 14 -0.32 1.74 8.40
N ILE A 15 0.30 2.71 7.73
CA ILE A 15 1.76 2.82 7.62
C ILE A 15 2.33 3.61 8.80
N LEU A 16 1.62 4.64 9.23
CA LEU A 16 2.05 5.55 10.28
C LEU A 16 1.72 5.06 11.69
N THR A 17 0.66 4.26 11.83
CA THR A 17 0.24 3.73 13.14
C THR A 17 1.34 2.93 13.84
N PRO A 18 2.08 2.00 13.19
CA PRO A 18 3.18 1.29 13.85
C PRO A 18 4.28 2.22 14.36
N ILE A 19 4.57 3.31 13.64
CA ILE A 19 5.56 4.31 14.10
C ILE A 19 5.07 5.02 15.36
N GLN A 20 3.79 5.39 15.41
CA GLN A 20 3.19 5.96 16.63
C GLN A 20 3.27 4.99 17.80
N GLU A 21 2.88 3.74 17.59
CA GLU A 21 2.88 2.72 18.64
C GLU A 21 4.27 2.53 19.22
N GLU A 22 5.29 2.46 18.37
CA GLU A 22 6.66 2.29 18.83
C GLU A 22 7.21 3.55 19.52
N ALA A 23 6.89 4.73 19.02
CA ALA A 23 7.26 5.99 19.65
C ALA A 23 6.59 6.18 21.03
N LEU A 24 5.36 5.69 21.20
CA LEU A 24 4.69 5.71 22.49
C LEU A 24 5.31 4.71 23.49
N LYS A 25 5.71 3.51 23.02
CA LYS A 25 6.40 2.51 23.85
C LYS A 25 7.76 3.00 24.31
N SER A 26 8.54 3.62 23.41
CA SER A 26 9.87 4.15 23.76
C SER A 26 9.80 5.36 24.68
N GLY A 27 8.67 6.07 24.70
CA GLY A 27 8.42 7.24 25.56
C GLY A 27 9.23 8.48 25.16
N GLY A 28 8.91 9.61 25.81
CA GLY A 28 9.64 10.87 25.60
C GLY A 28 9.36 11.56 24.25
N HIS A 29 8.33 11.13 23.51
CA HIS A 29 7.92 11.71 22.24
C HIS A 29 6.54 12.37 22.37
N ASP A 30 6.40 13.57 21.77
CA ASP A 30 5.12 14.22 21.55
C ASP A 30 4.77 14.09 20.06
N ILE A 31 3.59 13.51 19.78
CA ILE A 31 3.19 13.12 18.42
C ILE A 31 1.98 13.91 17.99
N LEU A 32 2.06 14.53 16.82
CA LEU A 32 0.97 15.22 16.16
C LEU A 32 0.71 14.57 14.79
N TRP A 33 -0.53 14.14 14.55
CA TRP A 33 -0.95 13.74 13.22
C TRP A 33 -1.39 14.96 12.40
N TYR A 34 -0.83 15.11 11.22
CA TYR A 34 -1.48 15.89 10.17
C TYR A 34 -2.37 14.97 9.36
N VAL A 35 -3.62 15.36 9.17
CA VAL A 35 -4.59 14.57 8.40
C VAL A 35 -5.26 15.48 7.37
N HIS A 36 -5.14 15.13 6.09
CA HIS A 36 -5.77 15.89 5.02
C HIS A 36 -7.28 15.64 5.01
N SER A 37 -8.07 16.55 5.60
CA SER A 37 -9.50 16.35 5.89
C SER A 37 -10.36 16.07 4.67
N ARG A 38 -10.04 16.61 3.48
CA ARG A 38 -10.77 16.32 2.23
C ARG A 38 -10.58 14.88 1.76
N ASN A 39 -9.38 14.30 1.95
CA ASN A 39 -9.08 12.93 1.53
C ASN A 39 -9.48 11.92 2.61
N ILE A 40 -9.56 12.36 3.86
CA ILE A 40 -9.85 11.51 5.03
C ILE A 40 -10.91 12.22 5.90
N PRO A 41 -12.16 12.36 5.42
CA PRO A 41 -13.20 13.06 6.17
C PRO A 41 -13.52 12.37 7.50
N ASP A 42 -13.43 11.03 7.54
CA ASP A 42 -13.67 10.20 8.71
C ASP A 42 -12.36 9.60 9.22
N PHE A 43 -11.52 10.43 9.85
CA PHE A 43 -10.27 9.95 10.44
C PHE A 43 -10.54 9.03 11.63
N PRO A 44 -10.21 7.72 11.53
CA PRO A 44 -10.65 6.74 12.53
C PRO A 44 -9.95 6.86 13.88
N LEU A 45 -8.85 7.60 13.97
CA LEU A 45 -8.09 7.80 15.20
C LEU A 45 -8.34 9.17 15.86
N LYS A 46 -9.29 9.98 15.36
CA LYS A 46 -9.52 11.36 15.79
C LYS A 46 -9.70 11.53 17.30
N ASP A 47 -10.31 10.54 17.97
CA ASP A 47 -10.58 10.58 19.41
C ASP A 47 -9.45 9.96 20.27
N ARG A 48 -8.39 9.42 19.61
CA ARG A 48 -7.31 8.68 20.27
C ARG A 48 -5.94 9.34 20.16
N VAL A 49 -5.78 10.30 19.24
CA VAL A 49 -4.50 10.94 18.96
C VAL A 49 -4.65 12.46 18.88
N LYS A 50 -3.56 13.19 19.13
CA LYS A 50 -3.51 14.61 18.78
C LYS A 50 -3.43 14.72 17.25
N TRP A 51 -4.30 15.52 16.64
CA TRP A 51 -4.29 15.70 15.20
C TRP A 51 -4.71 17.10 14.75
N THR A 52 -4.38 17.43 13.52
CA THR A 52 -4.76 18.69 12.85
C THR A 52 -4.86 18.48 11.34
N ASP A 53 -5.66 19.29 10.68
CA ASP A 53 -5.71 19.44 9.22
C ASP A 53 -5.08 20.76 8.73
N SER A 54 -4.45 21.49 9.64
CA SER A 54 -3.84 22.80 9.38
C SER A 54 -2.32 22.69 9.25
N ILE A 55 -1.78 23.07 8.10
CA ILE A 55 -0.33 23.18 7.86
C ILE A 55 0.29 24.23 8.77
N GLN A 56 -0.42 25.35 9.04
CA GLN A 56 0.07 26.37 9.95
C GLN A 56 0.29 25.81 11.37
N LYS A 57 -0.62 24.96 11.86
CA LYS A 57 -0.43 24.33 13.18
C LYS A 57 0.78 23.40 13.23
N ILE A 58 1.15 22.74 12.11
CA ILE A 58 2.40 21.97 12.05
C ILE A 58 3.59 22.93 12.17
N TYR A 59 3.55 24.03 11.43
CA TYR A 59 4.62 25.02 11.48
C TYR A 59 4.82 25.56 12.90
N ASP A 60 3.74 25.94 13.58
CA ASP A 60 3.75 26.46 14.96
C ASP A 60 4.16 25.39 15.97
N TYR A 61 3.82 24.12 15.72
CA TYR A 61 4.24 22.96 16.52
C TYR A 61 5.75 22.76 16.48
N SER A 62 6.40 23.23 15.42
CA SER A 62 7.86 23.15 15.22
C SER A 62 8.41 21.73 15.45
N PRO A 63 8.01 20.74 14.63
CA PRO A 63 8.47 19.36 14.78
C PRO A 63 9.97 19.24 14.57
N GLU A 64 10.57 18.25 15.23
CA GLU A 64 11.97 17.85 14.98
C GLU A 64 12.05 16.83 13.84
N ALA A 65 10.97 16.03 13.64
CA ALA A 65 10.87 15.06 12.54
C ALA A 65 9.44 15.00 11.97
N ILE A 66 9.35 14.80 10.65
CA ILE A 66 8.08 14.60 9.93
C ILE A 66 8.19 13.31 9.12
N PHE A 67 7.39 12.30 9.45
CA PHE A 67 7.32 11.05 8.71
C PHE A 67 6.24 11.12 7.63
N VAL A 68 6.61 10.84 6.39
CA VAL A 68 5.77 11.03 5.21
C VAL A 68 5.74 9.76 4.35
N PRO A 69 4.61 9.05 4.25
CA PRO A 69 4.47 7.92 3.33
C PRO A 69 4.35 8.33 1.85
N CYS A 70 3.79 9.53 1.60
CA CYS A 70 3.58 10.06 0.25
C CYS A 70 4.84 10.75 -0.31
N ASN A 71 4.79 11.14 -1.58
CA ASN A 71 5.95 11.70 -2.29
C ASN A 71 6.07 13.23 -2.19
N ILE A 72 5.17 13.87 -1.44
CA ILE A 72 5.10 15.33 -1.33
C ILE A 72 4.95 15.73 0.14
N VAL A 73 5.64 16.78 0.53
CA VAL A 73 5.49 17.45 1.82
C VAL A 73 5.86 18.93 1.62
N PRO A 74 5.20 19.87 2.30
CA PRO A 74 5.59 21.28 2.20
C PRO A 74 7.03 21.47 2.67
N TYR A 75 7.91 21.88 1.76
CA TYR A 75 9.36 21.99 1.99
C TYR A 75 9.74 22.99 3.11
N TYR A 76 8.90 23.99 3.32
CA TYR A 76 9.11 25.05 4.31
C TYR A 76 8.78 24.65 5.76
N LEU A 77 8.20 23.47 5.99
CA LEU A 77 7.95 22.98 7.33
C LEU A 77 9.27 22.74 8.08
N PRO A 78 9.36 23.13 9.37
CA PRO A 78 10.55 22.86 10.16
C PRO A 78 10.73 21.37 10.43
N GLY A 79 11.95 20.98 10.83
CA GLY A 79 12.32 19.60 11.16
C GLY A 79 12.76 18.76 9.97
N VAL A 80 13.31 17.59 10.27
CA VAL A 80 13.79 16.61 9.29
C VAL A 80 12.60 15.93 8.62
N LYS A 81 12.51 16.02 7.31
CA LYS A 81 11.46 15.36 6.52
C LYS A 81 11.93 14.00 6.05
N ILE A 82 11.26 12.97 6.53
CA ILE A 82 11.63 11.56 6.34
C ILE A 82 10.59 10.89 5.45
N GLN A 83 10.99 10.46 4.27
CA GLN A 83 10.15 9.62 3.43
C GLN A 83 10.23 8.17 3.87
N ILE A 84 9.06 7.54 4.10
CA ILE A 84 8.95 6.13 4.54
C ILE A 84 8.22 5.26 3.52
N PHE A 85 7.87 5.81 2.37
CA PHE A 85 7.16 5.16 1.26
C PHE A 85 5.77 4.60 1.62
N HIS A 86 5.04 4.14 0.58
CA HIS A 86 3.68 3.62 0.74
C HIS A 86 3.46 2.27 0.03
N GLY A 87 4.52 1.56 -0.31
CA GLY A 87 4.48 0.23 -0.93
C GLY A 87 5.80 -0.17 -1.58
N TYR A 88 5.84 -1.39 -2.10
CA TYR A 88 7.01 -2.00 -2.74
C TYR A 88 7.01 -1.87 -4.27
N ALA A 89 6.31 -0.90 -4.83
CA ALA A 89 6.20 -0.75 -6.28
C ALA A 89 7.54 -0.31 -6.93
N ALA A 90 8.49 -1.23 -6.98
CA ALA A 90 9.84 -1.01 -7.52
C ALA A 90 9.83 -0.58 -8.99
N GLU A 91 8.86 -1.06 -9.76
CA GLU A 91 8.69 -0.75 -11.18
C GLU A 91 8.12 0.64 -11.43
N LYS A 92 7.48 1.26 -10.42
CA LYS A 92 6.90 2.59 -10.58
C LYS A 92 7.99 3.65 -10.52
N LYS A 93 8.29 4.24 -11.66
CA LYS A 93 9.30 5.29 -11.80
C LYS A 93 9.08 6.48 -10.87
N ASP A 94 7.84 6.80 -10.53
CA ASP A 94 7.49 7.89 -9.62
C ASP A 94 8.13 7.74 -8.23
N HIS A 95 8.35 6.52 -7.76
CA HIS A 95 9.04 6.25 -6.51
C HIS A 95 10.52 6.67 -6.53
N TRP A 96 11.15 6.71 -7.71
CA TRP A 96 12.57 7.03 -7.90
C TRP A 96 12.82 8.51 -8.23
N VAL A 97 11.76 9.32 -8.32
CA VAL A 97 11.87 10.75 -8.63
C VAL A 97 12.27 11.54 -7.37
N ILE A 98 13.47 12.11 -7.38
CA ILE A 98 13.95 12.97 -6.30
C ILE A 98 13.41 14.39 -6.47
N ARG A 99 12.43 14.75 -5.65
CA ARG A 99 11.75 16.06 -5.66
C ARG A 99 12.40 17.08 -4.71
N ARG A 100 13.41 16.68 -3.96
CA ARG A 100 14.11 17.50 -2.96
C ARG A 100 13.23 18.04 -1.84
N TYR A 101 12.19 17.28 -1.48
CA TYR A 101 11.34 17.59 -0.34
C TYR A 101 11.79 16.91 0.95
N PHE A 102 12.63 15.88 0.83
CA PHE A 102 13.01 15.01 1.91
C PHE A 102 14.51 15.12 2.23
N ASP A 103 14.79 15.17 3.50
CA ASP A 103 16.16 15.18 4.02
C ASP A 103 16.71 13.76 4.19
N THR A 104 15.78 12.77 4.38
CA THR A 104 16.15 11.37 4.59
C THR A 104 15.11 10.45 3.94
N TYR A 105 15.58 9.35 3.37
CA TYR A 105 14.76 8.27 2.83
C TYR A 105 14.97 7.01 3.67
N PHE A 106 13.91 6.54 4.35
CA PHE A 106 13.88 5.27 5.06
C PHE A 106 13.45 4.19 4.08
N THR A 107 14.39 3.36 3.65
CA THR A 107 14.17 2.38 2.60
C THR A 107 13.68 1.04 3.12
N GLN A 108 12.86 0.37 2.32
CA GLN A 108 12.14 -0.83 2.71
C GLN A 108 13.00 -2.10 2.68
N GLY A 109 14.21 -2.04 2.12
CA GLY A 109 15.13 -3.17 2.03
C GLY A 109 16.24 -2.94 1.01
N PRO A 110 17.15 -3.92 0.83
CA PRO A 110 18.42 -3.76 0.09
C PRO A 110 18.25 -3.21 -1.33
N PHE A 111 17.26 -3.67 -2.07
CA PHE A 111 16.98 -3.21 -3.44
C PHE A 111 16.73 -1.68 -3.50
N PHE A 112 15.88 -1.17 -2.60
CA PHE A 112 15.60 0.26 -2.53
C PHE A 112 16.79 1.03 -1.97
N THR A 113 17.49 0.46 -0.98
CA THR A 113 18.68 1.07 -0.37
C THR A 113 19.78 1.28 -1.40
N GLU A 114 20.06 0.29 -2.25
CA GLU A 114 21.05 0.39 -3.31
C GLU A 114 20.68 1.49 -4.32
N GLY A 115 19.44 1.46 -4.82
CA GLY A 115 18.94 2.45 -5.78
C GLY A 115 18.96 3.88 -5.23
N PHE A 116 18.43 4.10 -4.02
CA PHE A 116 18.43 5.42 -3.39
C PHE A 116 19.82 5.89 -2.99
N SER A 117 20.73 4.99 -2.60
CA SER A 117 22.13 5.33 -2.34
C SER A 117 22.87 5.81 -3.60
N ALA A 118 22.56 5.23 -4.76
CA ALA A 118 23.09 5.72 -6.04
C ALA A 118 22.56 7.13 -6.35
N LEU A 119 21.28 7.40 -6.08
CA LEU A 119 20.68 8.72 -6.23
C LEU A 119 21.26 9.73 -5.24
N ALA A 120 21.50 9.34 -3.98
CA ALA A 120 22.11 10.19 -2.96
C ALA A 120 23.54 10.61 -3.36
N LYS A 121 24.32 9.72 -3.94
CA LYS A 121 25.66 10.05 -4.50
C LYS A 121 25.59 11.12 -5.62
N LYS A 122 24.50 11.06 -6.41
CA LYS A 122 24.28 12.01 -7.52
C LYS A 122 23.82 13.39 -7.02
N TYR A 123 22.82 13.42 -6.12
CA TYR A 123 22.16 14.65 -5.70
C TYR A 123 22.82 15.32 -4.50
N LYS A 124 23.39 14.54 -3.57
CA LYS A 124 24.17 14.99 -2.38
C LYS A 124 23.39 15.88 -1.40
N ASP A 125 22.08 15.80 -1.39
CA ASP A 125 21.21 16.65 -0.57
C ASP A 125 20.24 15.86 0.33
N PHE A 126 20.44 14.54 0.44
CA PHE A 126 19.66 13.69 1.34
C PHE A 126 20.44 12.45 1.80
N GLU A 127 19.99 11.85 2.88
CA GLU A 127 20.53 10.61 3.43
C GLU A 127 19.62 9.41 3.13
N VAL A 128 20.20 8.20 3.17
CA VAL A 128 19.49 6.94 2.98
C VAL A 128 19.76 6.02 4.15
N VAL A 129 18.69 5.52 4.76
CA VAL A 129 18.78 4.59 5.89
C VAL A 129 17.87 3.39 5.60
N GLU A 130 18.42 2.19 5.62
CA GLU A 130 17.63 0.97 5.52
C GLU A 130 16.95 0.68 6.85
N THR A 131 15.64 0.72 6.88
CA THR A 131 14.84 0.51 8.10
C THR A 131 13.86 -0.65 8.00
N GLY A 132 13.64 -1.16 6.80
CA GLY A 132 12.46 -1.96 6.52
C GLY A 132 11.21 -1.08 6.36
N TRP A 133 10.05 -1.69 6.39
CA TRP A 133 8.78 -0.97 6.22
C TRP A 133 7.85 -1.23 7.42
N PRO A 134 7.48 -0.19 8.18
CA PRO A 134 6.78 -0.34 9.48
C PRO A 134 5.48 -1.14 9.41
N ARG A 135 4.73 -1.00 8.31
CA ARG A 135 3.50 -1.78 8.09
C ARG A 135 3.76 -3.29 8.09
N GLN A 136 4.94 -3.72 7.67
CA GLN A 136 5.29 -5.13 7.59
C GLN A 136 5.46 -5.76 8.97
N ASP A 137 5.93 -4.99 9.95
CA ASP A 137 6.09 -5.47 11.33
C ASP A 137 4.74 -5.90 11.90
N TRP A 138 3.70 -5.08 11.69
CA TRP A 138 2.35 -5.44 12.11
C TRP A 138 1.86 -6.73 11.41
N ILE A 139 2.12 -6.88 10.14
CA ILE A 139 1.74 -8.07 9.36
C ILE A 139 2.39 -9.32 9.96
N PHE A 140 3.71 -9.30 10.22
CA PHE A 140 4.43 -10.44 10.78
C PHE A 140 4.02 -10.77 12.23
N GLN A 141 3.66 -9.78 13.03
CA GLN A 141 3.14 -9.99 14.37
C GLN A 141 1.72 -10.56 14.37
N ASN A 142 0.98 -10.47 13.27
CA ASN A 142 -0.44 -10.82 13.18
C ASN A 142 -0.75 -11.90 12.13
N LEU A 143 0.21 -12.75 11.78
CA LEU A 143 0.08 -13.76 10.71
C LEU A 143 -1.13 -14.68 10.89
N HIS A 144 -1.49 -15.00 12.11
CA HIS A 144 -2.55 -15.96 12.46
C HIS A 144 -3.87 -15.31 12.91
N THR A 145 -3.95 -13.98 12.89
CA THR A 145 -5.13 -13.25 13.42
C THR A 145 -6.44 -13.65 12.74
N PHE A 146 -6.39 -14.08 11.49
CA PHE A 146 -7.59 -14.40 10.68
C PHE A 146 -7.75 -15.90 10.37
N ASP A 147 -7.00 -16.79 11.02
CA ASP A 147 -7.04 -18.23 10.75
C ASP A 147 -8.42 -18.84 11.05
N GLU A 148 -9.07 -18.43 12.15
CA GLU A 148 -10.42 -18.88 12.49
C GLU A 148 -11.47 -18.39 11.47
N GLU A 149 -11.35 -17.16 11.01
CA GLU A 149 -12.26 -16.60 10.01
C GLU A 149 -12.07 -17.30 8.67
N LYS A 150 -10.83 -17.54 8.25
CA LYS A 150 -10.49 -18.35 7.07
C LYS A 150 -11.13 -19.74 7.17
N SER A 151 -10.95 -20.42 8.30
CA SER A 151 -11.47 -21.77 8.50
C SER A 151 -13.00 -21.81 8.41
N ARG A 152 -13.68 -20.83 9.02
CA ARG A 152 -15.16 -20.71 8.93
C ARG A 152 -15.62 -20.48 7.49
N LEU A 153 -14.96 -19.61 6.73
CA LEU A 153 -15.30 -19.35 5.34
C LEU A 153 -15.13 -20.59 4.47
N LEU A 154 -14.02 -21.30 4.60
CA LEU A 154 -13.75 -22.52 3.85
C LEU A 154 -14.76 -23.62 4.18
N GLN A 155 -15.10 -23.80 5.45
CA GLN A 155 -16.12 -24.75 5.89
C GLN A 155 -17.51 -24.40 5.35
N GLN A 156 -17.92 -23.14 5.43
CA GLN A 156 -19.21 -22.64 4.95
C GLN A 156 -19.39 -22.90 3.46
N HIS A 157 -18.34 -22.70 2.67
CA HIS A 157 -18.35 -22.90 1.23
C HIS A 157 -17.94 -24.31 0.78
N GLN A 158 -17.57 -25.20 1.73
CA GLN A 158 -17.09 -26.55 1.44
C GLN A 158 -15.92 -26.53 0.46
N ARG A 159 -14.90 -25.70 0.75
CA ARG A 159 -13.68 -25.54 -0.05
C ARG A 159 -12.43 -25.70 0.79
N GLU A 160 -11.32 -26.14 0.15
CA GLU A 160 -10.05 -26.43 0.87
C GLU A 160 -9.08 -25.24 0.83
N LYS A 161 -9.11 -24.43 -0.22
CA LYS A 161 -8.14 -23.35 -0.45
C LYS A 161 -8.82 -22.03 -0.69
N LEU A 162 -8.21 -20.97 -0.18
CA LEU A 162 -8.66 -19.61 -0.36
C LEU A 162 -7.71 -18.89 -1.34
N VAL A 163 -8.26 -18.45 -2.46
CA VAL A 163 -7.51 -17.73 -3.50
C VAL A 163 -7.95 -16.26 -3.52
N LEU A 164 -6.99 -15.35 -3.49
CA LEU A 164 -7.23 -13.91 -3.60
C LEU A 164 -6.93 -13.44 -5.02
N TYR A 165 -7.90 -12.90 -5.72
CA TYR A 165 -7.68 -12.15 -6.95
C TYR A 165 -7.69 -10.65 -6.67
N ALA A 166 -6.52 -10.01 -6.80
CA ALA A 166 -6.30 -8.60 -6.48
C ALA A 166 -5.59 -7.88 -7.63
N PRO A 167 -6.31 -7.52 -8.71
CA PRO A 167 -5.73 -6.85 -9.86
C PRO A 167 -5.42 -5.38 -9.60
N THR A 168 -4.48 -4.82 -10.38
CA THR A 168 -4.25 -3.36 -10.41
C THR A 168 -5.42 -2.63 -11.08
N PHE A 169 -5.58 -1.36 -10.76
CA PHE A 169 -6.62 -0.50 -11.35
C PHE A 169 -6.22 0.13 -12.69
N SER A 170 -4.93 0.15 -13.01
CA SER A 170 -4.41 0.79 -14.23
C SER A 170 -4.91 0.07 -15.48
N PRO A 171 -5.67 0.75 -16.37
CA PRO A 171 -6.36 0.08 -17.48
C PRO A 171 -5.47 -0.72 -18.42
N SER A 172 -4.24 -0.30 -18.56
CA SER A 172 -3.27 -0.90 -19.48
C SER A 172 -2.46 -2.03 -18.84
N LEU A 173 -2.55 -2.20 -17.53
CA LEU A 173 -1.76 -3.14 -16.74
C LEU A 173 -2.62 -4.19 -16.07
N THR A 174 -3.93 -3.92 -15.99
CA THR A 174 -4.85 -4.80 -15.30
C THR A 174 -5.15 -6.06 -16.10
N SER A 175 -5.25 -7.17 -15.41
CA SER A 175 -5.68 -8.46 -15.94
C SER A 175 -7.20 -8.59 -16.10
N LEU A 176 -7.98 -7.63 -15.61
CA LEU A 176 -9.45 -7.68 -15.57
C LEU A 176 -10.11 -8.02 -16.93
N PRO A 177 -9.72 -7.41 -18.06
CA PRO A 177 -10.33 -7.74 -19.35
C PRO A 177 -10.03 -9.15 -19.87
N HIS A 178 -9.09 -9.86 -19.24
CA HIS A 178 -8.53 -11.10 -19.79
C HIS A 178 -8.81 -12.34 -18.95
N LEU A 179 -8.96 -12.21 -17.63
CA LEU A 179 -8.94 -13.37 -16.74
C LEU A 179 -10.30 -13.92 -16.33
N LYS A 180 -11.43 -13.23 -16.56
CA LYS A 180 -12.75 -13.64 -16.06
C LYS A 180 -13.10 -15.08 -16.44
N ALA A 181 -12.98 -15.45 -17.72
CA ALA A 181 -13.27 -16.81 -18.18
C ALA A 181 -12.32 -17.88 -17.59
N GLY A 182 -11.06 -17.51 -17.37
CA GLY A 182 -10.08 -18.36 -16.69
C GLY A 182 -10.37 -18.58 -15.22
N LEU A 183 -10.80 -17.52 -14.53
CA LEU A 183 -11.20 -17.57 -13.12
C LEU A 183 -12.49 -18.39 -12.95
N ASP A 184 -13.46 -18.23 -13.85
CA ASP A 184 -14.70 -19.00 -13.84
C ASP A 184 -14.40 -20.51 -13.96
N ARG A 185 -13.59 -20.90 -14.94
CA ARG A 185 -13.13 -22.30 -15.09
C ARG A 185 -12.35 -22.78 -13.86
N LEU A 186 -11.46 -21.96 -13.30
CA LEU A 186 -10.68 -22.30 -12.11
C LEU A 186 -11.57 -22.65 -10.92
N VAL A 187 -12.61 -21.86 -10.68
CA VAL A 187 -13.57 -22.08 -9.58
C VAL A 187 -14.40 -23.34 -9.78
N GLN A 188 -14.71 -23.68 -11.03
CA GLN A 188 -15.48 -24.90 -11.37
C GLN A 188 -14.64 -26.18 -11.27
N GLU A 189 -13.36 -26.11 -11.67
CA GLU A 189 -12.48 -27.27 -11.76
C GLU A 189 -11.67 -27.55 -10.49
N LYS A 190 -11.50 -26.58 -9.60
CA LYS A 190 -10.64 -26.68 -8.42
C LYS A 190 -11.41 -26.46 -7.12
N ASP A 191 -10.91 -27.08 -6.07
CA ASP A 191 -11.47 -26.97 -4.73
C ASP A 191 -11.01 -25.68 -4.03
N ILE A 192 -11.46 -24.56 -4.58
CA ILE A 192 -11.07 -23.23 -4.12
C ILE A 192 -12.28 -22.33 -3.84
N LEU A 193 -12.11 -21.43 -2.88
CA LEU A 193 -12.95 -20.26 -2.67
C LEU A 193 -12.20 -19.04 -3.18
N LEU A 194 -12.78 -18.32 -4.14
CA LEU A 194 -12.16 -17.16 -4.77
C LEU A 194 -12.67 -15.86 -4.13
N LEU A 195 -11.76 -15.06 -3.61
CA LEU A 195 -12.04 -13.71 -3.13
C LEU A 195 -11.66 -12.69 -4.20
N LEU A 196 -12.58 -11.82 -4.58
CA LEU A 196 -12.34 -10.71 -5.49
C LEU A 196 -12.14 -9.42 -4.69
N LYS A 197 -10.94 -8.87 -4.70
CA LYS A 197 -10.61 -7.63 -3.98
C LYS A 197 -10.00 -6.62 -4.93
N PHE A 198 -10.81 -5.68 -5.38
CA PHE A 198 -10.39 -4.67 -6.35
C PHE A 198 -9.90 -3.40 -5.68
N HIS A 199 -9.06 -2.68 -6.41
CA HIS A 199 -8.60 -1.37 -5.98
C HIS A 199 -9.74 -0.35 -6.07
N PRO A 200 -9.88 0.62 -5.15
CA PRO A 200 -10.96 1.62 -5.18
C PRO A 200 -11.01 2.48 -6.46
N LEU A 201 -9.89 2.61 -7.17
CA LEU A 201 -9.79 3.34 -8.43
C LEU A 201 -10.05 2.45 -9.67
N THR A 202 -10.46 1.19 -9.49
CA THR A 202 -10.84 0.33 -10.61
C THR A 202 -12.06 0.94 -11.34
N ARG A 203 -12.07 0.87 -12.66
CA ARG A 203 -13.19 1.36 -13.48
C ARG A 203 -14.49 0.70 -13.06
N GLN A 204 -15.54 1.51 -12.99
CA GLN A 204 -16.87 1.06 -12.54
C GLN A 204 -17.41 -0.09 -13.40
N GLU A 205 -17.21 -0.04 -14.72
CA GLU A 205 -17.65 -1.08 -15.66
C GLU A 205 -17.11 -2.47 -15.28
N TRP A 206 -15.82 -2.58 -14.95
CA TRP A 206 -15.24 -3.84 -14.50
C TRP A 206 -15.70 -4.25 -13.10
N THR A 207 -15.88 -3.26 -12.23
CA THR A 207 -16.37 -3.51 -10.87
C THR A 207 -17.79 -4.11 -10.92
N ASP A 208 -18.66 -3.54 -11.72
CA ASP A 208 -20.05 -4.00 -11.88
C ASP A 208 -20.09 -5.39 -12.52
N GLU A 209 -19.34 -5.60 -13.61
CA GLU A 209 -19.26 -6.88 -14.30
C GLU A 209 -18.80 -8.03 -13.37
N TYR A 210 -17.75 -7.81 -12.60
CA TYR A 210 -17.22 -8.84 -11.70
C TYR A 210 -18.06 -9.02 -10.44
N ARG A 211 -18.74 -7.97 -9.99
CA ARG A 211 -19.70 -8.06 -8.86
C ARG A 211 -20.93 -8.88 -9.26
N GLU A 212 -21.48 -8.65 -10.45
CA GLU A 212 -22.59 -9.44 -10.99
C GLU A 212 -22.17 -10.91 -11.20
N TRP A 213 -20.97 -11.13 -11.74
CA TRP A 213 -20.43 -12.48 -11.86
C TRP A 213 -20.29 -13.16 -10.49
N ALA A 214 -19.70 -12.50 -9.51
CA ALA A 214 -19.55 -13.05 -8.16
C ALA A 214 -20.93 -13.40 -7.53
N ALA A 215 -21.94 -12.56 -7.70
CA ALA A 215 -23.28 -12.81 -7.21
C ALA A 215 -23.96 -14.03 -7.85
N SER A 216 -23.53 -14.42 -9.06
CA SER A 216 -24.03 -15.63 -9.76
C SER A 216 -23.26 -16.92 -9.40
N GLN A 217 -22.17 -16.82 -8.61
CA GLN A 217 -21.28 -17.94 -8.30
C GLN A 217 -21.37 -18.34 -6.82
N GLN A 218 -21.39 -19.62 -6.54
CA GLN A 218 -21.43 -20.15 -5.16
C GLN A 218 -20.09 -20.00 -4.43
N HIS A 219 -18.98 -20.02 -5.15
CA HIS A 219 -17.63 -20.09 -4.59
C HIS A 219 -16.76 -18.88 -4.97
N VAL A 220 -17.42 -17.75 -5.25
CA VAL A 220 -16.78 -16.46 -5.50
C VAL A 220 -17.36 -15.42 -4.54
N ILE A 221 -16.52 -14.73 -3.82
CA ILE A 221 -16.92 -13.68 -2.86
C ILE A 221 -16.37 -12.35 -3.31
N TRP A 222 -17.25 -11.38 -3.49
CA TRP A 222 -16.89 -9.99 -3.68
C TRP A 222 -16.57 -9.32 -2.34
N ILE A 223 -15.44 -8.60 -2.28
CA ILE A 223 -14.96 -7.94 -1.06
C ILE A 223 -15.06 -6.41 -1.20
N ASP A 224 -15.94 -5.81 -0.44
CA ASP A 224 -16.10 -4.34 -0.36
C ASP A 224 -15.19 -3.68 0.71
N ASP A 225 -14.62 -4.45 1.63
CA ASP A 225 -13.70 -3.95 2.66
C ASP A 225 -12.46 -3.29 2.04
N HIS A 226 -11.96 -2.23 2.68
CA HIS A 226 -10.76 -1.52 2.23
C HIS A 226 -9.45 -2.17 2.68
N ASN A 227 -9.50 -3.12 3.60
CA ASN A 227 -8.31 -3.76 4.18
C ASN A 227 -7.86 -4.98 3.38
N ILE A 228 -7.00 -4.79 2.37
CA ILE A 228 -6.44 -5.91 1.60
C ILE A 228 -5.57 -6.84 2.45
N THR A 229 -4.90 -6.32 3.48
CA THR A 229 -3.96 -7.09 4.32
C THR A 229 -4.65 -8.27 4.99
N LYS A 230 -5.88 -8.11 5.48
CA LYS A 230 -6.69 -9.20 6.03
C LYS A 230 -6.79 -10.36 5.04
N TYR A 231 -7.13 -10.07 3.80
CA TYR A 231 -7.34 -11.10 2.76
C TYR A 231 -6.02 -11.70 2.28
N GLN A 232 -4.94 -10.92 2.27
CA GLN A 232 -3.59 -11.45 2.03
C GLN A 232 -3.17 -12.45 3.12
N LEU A 233 -3.44 -12.13 4.39
CA LEU A 233 -3.16 -13.05 5.51
C LEU A 233 -3.98 -14.34 5.41
N MET A 234 -5.25 -14.25 5.04
CA MET A 234 -6.13 -15.40 4.89
C MET A 234 -5.82 -16.26 3.65
N ALA A 235 -5.49 -15.67 2.53
CA ALA A 235 -5.33 -16.38 1.26
C ALA A 235 -4.15 -17.36 1.28
N ASP A 236 -4.32 -18.51 0.61
CA ASP A 236 -3.26 -19.49 0.35
C ASP A 236 -2.45 -19.14 -0.91
N VAL A 237 -3.12 -18.57 -1.91
CA VAL A 237 -2.55 -18.17 -3.20
C VAL A 237 -3.12 -16.81 -3.58
N MET A 238 -2.31 -15.97 -4.20
CA MET A 238 -2.79 -14.73 -4.82
C MET A 238 -2.66 -14.80 -6.34
N ILE A 239 -3.69 -14.35 -7.04
CA ILE A 239 -3.67 -14.05 -8.47
C ILE A 239 -3.67 -12.52 -8.60
N SER A 240 -2.73 -11.99 -9.35
CA SER A 240 -2.62 -10.54 -9.56
C SER A 240 -1.97 -10.24 -10.92
N ASP A 241 -1.67 -8.99 -11.10
CA ASP A 241 -0.94 -8.47 -12.25
C ASP A 241 0.18 -7.54 -11.75
N THR A 242 0.41 -6.40 -12.40
CA THR A 242 1.45 -5.48 -11.96
C THR A 242 0.98 -4.62 -10.80
N SER A 243 1.20 -5.11 -9.60
CA SER A 243 0.76 -4.47 -8.35
C SER A 243 1.82 -4.60 -7.25
N SER A 244 1.94 -3.57 -6.42
CA SER A 244 2.79 -3.62 -5.21
C SER A 244 2.35 -4.69 -4.21
N THR A 245 1.07 -5.08 -4.25
CA THR A 245 0.53 -6.12 -3.38
C THR A 245 1.14 -7.50 -3.63
N VAL A 246 1.70 -7.73 -4.83
CA VAL A 246 2.46 -8.95 -5.17
C VAL A 246 3.65 -9.11 -4.23
N TYR A 247 4.43 -8.06 -4.05
CA TYR A 247 5.61 -8.10 -3.17
C TYR A 247 5.22 -8.27 -1.71
N GLU A 248 4.16 -7.60 -1.27
CA GLU A 248 3.64 -7.76 0.10
C GLU A 248 3.23 -9.21 0.36
N PHE A 249 2.59 -9.86 -0.62
CA PHE A 249 2.14 -11.25 -0.50
C PHE A 249 3.31 -12.24 -0.53
N LEU A 250 4.32 -12.00 -1.38
CA LEU A 250 5.53 -12.82 -1.44
C LEU A 250 6.31 -12.81 -0.11
N LEU A 251 6.30 -11.71 0.63
CA LEU A 251 6.89 -11.62 1.96
C LEU A 251 6.22 -12.55 2.98
N LEU A 252 4.98 -12.98 2.74
CA LEU A 252 4.29 -14.00 3.54
C LEU A 252 4.73 -15.42 3.22
N ASN A 253 5.70 -15.61 2.32
CA ASN A 253 6.15 -16.90 1.80
C ASN A 253 5.01 -17.73 1.19
N LYS A 254 4.09 -17.06 0.50
CA LYS A 254 2.94 -17.68 -0.18
C LYS A 254 3.04 -17.49 -1.69
N PRO A 255 2.55 -18.45 -2.51
CA PRO A 255 2.65 -18.40 -3.96
C PRO A 255 1.78 -17.30 -4.58
N VAL A 256 2.34 -16.63 -5.59
CA VAL A 256 1.62 -15.66 -6.42
C VAL A 256 1.62 -16.12 -7.86
N ILE A 257 0.47 -16.02 -8.51
CA ILE A 257 0.31 -16.17 -9.96
C ILE A 257 0.13 -14.77 -10.54
N THR A 258 1.05 -14.37 -11.41
CA THR A 258 0.97 -13.06 -12.05
C THR A 258 0.54 -13.17 -13.50
N PHE A 259 -0.40 -12.33 -13.91
CA PHE A 259 -0.76 -12.14 -15.30
C PHE A 259 0.05 -10.96 -15.88
N GLN A 260 0.80 -11.24 -16.92
CA GLN A 260 1.56 -10.19 -17.61
C GLN A 260 0.78 -9.70 -18.81
N THR A 261 0.37 -8.42 -18.79
CA THR A 261 -0.25 -7.78 -19.94
C THR A 261 0.78 -7.51 -21.05
N VAL A 262 0.34 -7.56 -22.31
CA VAL A 262 1.21 -7.37 -23.47
C VAL A 262 1.68 -5.92 -23.66
N ALA A 263 1.08 -4.99 -22.94
CA ALA A 263 1.40 -3.56 -23.00
C ALA A 263 2.78 -3.25 -22.39
N LYS A 264 3.81 -3.41 -23.18
CA LYS A 264 5.22 -3.20 -22.76
C LYS A 264 5.58 -1.75 -22.45
N ASP A 265 4.82 -0.76 -22.95
CA ASP A 265 5.28 0.63 -23.04
C ASP A 265 4.79 1.57 -21.94
N ILE A 266 3.92 1.10 -21.07
CA ILE A 266 3.22 1.97 -20.10
C ILE A 266 4.02 2.22 -18.83
N TYR A 267 4.99 1.36 -18.52
CA TYR A 267 5.95 1.60 -17.44
C TYR A 267 7.04 2.60 -17.80
N TRP A 268 7.20 2.86 -19.06
CA TRP A 268 8.19 3.77 -19.57
C TRP A 268 7.61 5.19 -19.76
N ILE A 269 7.05 5.76 -18.69
CA ILE A 269 7.09 7.22 -18.59
C ILE A 269 8.59 7.51 -18.51
N ASP A 270 9.12 8.01 -19.62
CA ASP A 270 10.53 8.37 -19.70
C ASP A 270 10.78 9.53 -18.75
N ILE A 271 11.36 9.23 -17.57
CA ILE A 271 11.68 10.25 -16.55
C ILE A 271 12.61 11.31 -17.12
N GLN A 272 13.36 11.00 -18.18
CA GLN A 272 14.22 11.97 -18.85
C GLN A 272 13.41 12.97 -19.71
N GLN A 273 12.20 12.63 -20.12
CA GLN A 273 11.29 13.50 -20.86
C GLN A 273 10.23 14.16 -19.99
N THR A 274 10.01 13.68 -18.77
CA THR A 274 9.07 14.31 -17.86
C THR A 274 9.78 15.42 -17.11
N ASP A 275 9.54 16.65 -17.50
CA ASP A 275 9.98 17.83 -16.72
C ASP A 275 9.39 17.72 -15.32
N ALA A 276 10.27 17.60 -14.31
CA ALA A 276 9.86 17.54 -12.89
C ALA A 276 9.03 18.75 -12.44
N ARG A 277 8.92 19.78 -13.28
CA ARG A 277 8.08 20.97 -13.08
C ARG A 277 6.66 20.81 -13.62
N SER A 278 6.40 19.76 -14.39
CA SER A 278 5.07 19.45 -14.95
C SER A 278 4.27 18.41 -14.18
N LEU A 279 4.82 17.92 -13.06
CA LEU A 279 4.20 17.04 -12.08
C LEU A 279 4.03 17.80 -10.76
#